data_48464c7c0cdbb5033a4414c19ddef26d
#
_entry.id   48464c7c0cdbb5033a4414c19ddef26d
#
_cell.length_a   1.000
_cell.length_b   1.000
_cell.length_c   1.000
_cell.angle_alpha   90.00
_cell.angle_beta   90.00
_cell.angle_gamma   90.00
#
_symmetry.space_group_name_H-M   'P 1'
#
loop_
_entity.id
_entity.type
_entity.pdbx_description
1 polymer ?
#
loop_
_entity_poly.entity_id
_entity_poly.type
_entity_poly.pdbx_seq_one_letter_code
_entity_poly.pdbx_strand_id
1 'polypeptide(L)'
;MEIHDIVRYLHNVRKEDGSANPIIGEDELGVVATLSYLLEDNNFVIKAYSGTGKTVIMDAVFGLLPDEYYHTIEHLSETAVWYEMDKINRARFIAIPEAQKLPEGVMEVIKTWGDQRPAMRKRTDVTVQDVVEQRLNPKYTFMCVAVENNKGSSYFDAELERRCMIGHTNPTSKQTEDVIKHKLMDSAVPKSTLTTMSSEEIEALQRHIVDAIGRRDDENAILIRNPCAPFISEAIPSLFPVARSKVIYLLKVINAVGRFYPDEVMKVEKDGVTYGLLTPKHTWLGLRIYLNSFINECLHMPSHGTDLLKLFPDTRIDKFGLAGSEIVKMTSREIRSAAKRAGLPFTKLEPVLQGLLMTGFLEEKEEDGRKYYFKSPLLRTPESKVKWNDLISETKGFVREHWPEVAEEYIERYCEDVKAIDPFTGEEVKIAADASDAGSIEIVAGEFPEFFKCKEDWEWVEKNEWDEVTFLLNVKGDYGKEEIETIKSWKLGKKSR
;
A
#
# COMPACT_ATOMS: atom_id res chain seq x y z
N MET A 1 24.18 -2.30 -1.18
CA MET A 1 22.95 -2.92 -1.71
C MET A 1 21.86 -1.87 -1.65
N GLU A 2 21.18 -1.61 -2.77
CA GLU A 2 20.12 -0.62 -2.85
C GLU A 2 18.75 -1.32 -3.02
N ILE A 3 17.66 -0.67 -2.60
CA ILE A 3 16.31 -1.23 -2.83
C ILE A 3 16.01 -1.36 -4.33
N HIS A 4 16.61 -0.52 -5.17
CA HIS A 4 16.54 -0.65 -6.62
C HIS A 4 17.06 -2.01 -7.13
N ASP A 5 17.98 -2.67 -6.42
CA ASP A 5 18.45 -4.00 -6.79
C ASP A 5 17.33 -5.06 -6.71
N ILE A 6 16.31 -4.83 -5.87
CA ILE A 6 15.10 -5.67 -5.86
C ILE A 6 14.36 -5.54 -7.19
N VAL A 7 14.18 -4.32 -7.71
CA VAL A 7 13.52 -4.08 -9.01
C VAL A 7 14.32 -4.73 -10.14
N ARG A 8 15.65 -4.55 -10.13
CA ARG A 8 16.54 -5.21 -11.10
C ARG A 8 16.40 -6.74 -11.04
N TYR A 9 16.33 -7.31 -9.85
CA TYR A 9 16.10 -8.74 -9.68
C TYR A 9 14.74 -9.17 -10.26
N LEU A 10 13.66 -8.48 -9.94
CA LEU A 10 12.31 -8.81 -10.42
C LEU A 10 12.24 -8.82 -11.96
N HIS A 11 12.95 -7.90 -12.61
CA HIS A 11 13.04 -7.86 -14.07
C HIS A 11 13.93 -8.98 -14.67
N ASN A 12 14.70 -9.68 -13.84
CA ASN A 12 15.58 -10.78 -14.26
C ASN A 12 15.04 -12.18 -13.93
N VAL A 13 13.87 -12.29 -13.32
CA VAL A 13 13.30 -13.58 -12.90
C VAL A 13 13.13 -14.51 -14.11
N ARG A 14 13.54 -15.76 -13.92
CA ARG A 14 13.45 -16.82 -14.92
C ARG A 14 12.81 -18.05 -14.30
N LYS A 15 12.16 -18.84 -15.13
CA LYS A 15 11.66 -20.17 -14.75
C LYS A 15 12.81 -21.17 -14.65
N GLU A 16 12.53 -22.32 -14.08
CA GLU A 16 13.48 -23.46 -13.99
C GLU A 16 14.02 -23.90 -15.36
N ASP A 17 13.21 -23.81 -16.41
CA ASP A 17 13.64 -24.09 -17.79
C ASP A 17 14.53 -22.98 -18.39
N GLY A 18 14.79 -21.92 -17.63
CA GLY A 18 15.58 -20.76 -18.02
C GLY A 18 14.84 -19.77 -18.92
N SER A 19 13.55 -19.98 -19.22
CA SER A 19 12.75 -18.98 -19.97
C SER A 19 12.50 -17.74 -19.12
N ALA A 20 12.37 -16.57 -19.77
CA ALA A 20 12.10 -15.32 -19.08
C ALA A 20 10.72 -15.33 -18.40
N ASN A 21 10.70 -14.89 -17.17
CA ASN A 21 9.47 -14.69 -16.42
C ASN A 21 9.53 -13.39 -15.61
N PRO A 22 9.93 -12.27 -16.25
CA PRO A 22 10.14 -11.01 -15.56
C PRO A 22 8.83 -10.47 -15.00
N ILE A 23 8.95 -9.80 -13.87
CA ILE A 23 7.87 -9.01 -13.28
C ILE A 23 8.01 -7.59 -13.81
N ILE A 24 7.20 -7.25 -14.81
CA ILE A 24 7.23 -5.96 -15.47
C ILE A 24 6.00 -5.14 -15.07
N GLY A 25 6.22 -3.88 -14.65
CA GLY A 25 5.15 -2.95 -14.30
C GLY A 25 4.46 -3.24 -12.96
N GLU A 26 5.10 -4.07 -12.12
CA GLU A 26 4.67 -4.38 -10.76
C GLU A 26 5.78 -4.06 -9.74
N ASP A 27 6.61 -3.08 -10.05
CA ASP A 27 7.82 -2.77 -9.29
C ASP A 27 7.50 -2.38 -7.84
N GLU A 28 6.50 -1.50 -7.65
CA GLU A 28 6.04 -1.10 -6.31
C GLU A 28 5.56 -2.32 -5.52
N LEU A 29 4.69 -3.13 -6.11
CA LEU A 29 4.16 -4.34 -5.48
C LEU A 29 5.28 -5.32 -5.14
N GLY A 30 6.21 -5.56 -6.07
CA GLY A 30 7.33 -6.47 -5.86
C GLY A 30 8.29 -6.01 -4.76
N VAL A 31 8.59 -4.71 -4.71
CA VAL A 31 9.43 -4.13 -3.65
C VAL A 31 8.73 -4.23 -2.29
N VAL A 32 7.46 -3.82 -2.19
CA VAL A 32 6.69 -3.93 -0.95
C VAL A 32 6.59 -5.38 -0.49
N ALA A 33 6.31 -6.31 -1.40
CA ALA A 33 6.23 -7.73 -1.12
C ALA A 33 7.56 -8.28 -0.58
N THR A 34 8.69 -7.88 -1.17
CA THR A 34 10.02 -8.28 -0.69
C THR A 34 10.34 -7.67 0.67
N LEU A 35 10.11 -6.38 0.86
CA LEU A 35 10.32 -5.72 2.14
C LEU A 35 9.40 -6.26 3.25
N SER A 36 8.27 -6.87 2.87
CA SER A 36 7.35 -7.46 3.84
C SER A 36 7.99 -8.56 4.70
N TYR A 37 9.06 -9.21 4.23
CA TYR A 37 9.85 -10.13 5.04
C TYR A 37 10.56 -9.48 6.23
N LEU A 38 10.80 -8.18 6.15
CA LEU A 38 11.47 -7.40 7.18
C LEU A 38 10.50 -6.74 8.15
N LEU A 39 9.19 -6.91 7.92
CA LEU A 39 8.15 -6.39 8.81
C LEU A 39 8.05 -7.28 10.06
N GLU A 40 7.68 -6.64 11.16
CA GLU A 40 7.26 -7.34 12.37
C GLU A 40 5.76 -7.65 12.27
N ASP A 41 5.39 -8.87 12.58
CA ASP A 41 4.03 -9.27 12.91
C ASP A 41 2.95 -8.96 11.86
N ASN A 42 3.26 -9.09 10.57
CA ASN A 42 2.29 -8.81 9.51
C ASN A 42 2.09 -9.96 8.55
N ASN A 43 0.86 -10.01 8.04
CA ASN A 43 0.50 -10.81 6.90
C ASN A 43 0.46 -9.93 5.65
N PHE A 44 0.91 -10.46 4.53
CA PHE A 44 0.85 -9.79 3.23
C PHE A 44 -0.11 -10.52 2.30
N VAL A 45 -0.92 -9.77 1.57
CA VAL A 45 -1.91 -10.33 0.64
C VAL A 45 -1.81 -9.66 -0.71
N ILE A 46 -1.58 -10.43 -1.76
CA ILE A 46 -1.76 -9.96 -3.13
C ILE A 46 -3.20 -10.25 -3.56
N LYS A 47 -3.98 -9.20 -3.77
CA LYS A 47 -5.28 -9.27 -4.43
C LYS A 47 -5.12 -9.05 -5.92
N ALA A 48 -5.55 -10.01 -6.69
CA ALA A 48 -5.38 -9.96 -8.13
C ALA A 48 -6.51 -10.66 -8.86
N TYR A 49 -6.76 -10.22 -10.04
CA TYR A 49 -7.64 -10.96 -10.95
C TYR A 49 -6.94 -12.23 -11.46
N SER A 50 -7.74 -13.21 -11.87
CA SER A 50 -7.17 -14.42 -12.47
C SER A 50 -6.34 -14.07 -13.71
N GLY A 51 -5.16 -14.66 -13.82
CA GLY A 51 -4.26 -14.45 -14.97
C GLY A 51 -3.36 -13.18 -14.92
N THR A 52 -3.36 -12.41 -13.84
CA THR A 52 -2.53 -11.20 -13.73
C THR A 52 -1.15 -11.43 -13.09
N GLY A 53 -0.71 -12.67 -12.98
CA GLY A 53 0.66 -12.96 -12.55
C GLY A 53 0.92 -12.98 -11.04
N LYS A 54 -0.12 -13.00 -10.17
CA LYS A 54 0.05 -13.01 -8.71
C LYS A 54 0.99 -14.10 -8.19
N THR A 55 0.87 -15.31 -8.73
CA THR A 55 1.74 -16.45 -8.34
C THR A 55 3.18 -16.22 -8.78
N VAL A 56 3.37 -15.62 -9.97
CA VAL A 56 4.71 -15.29 -10.49
C VAL A 56 5.42 -14.29 -9.57
N ILE A 57 4.69 -13.29 -9.05
CA ILE A 57 5.25 -12.34 -8.08
C ILE A 57 5.62 -13.06 -6.78
N MET A 58 4.73 -13.91 -6.28
CA MET A 58 5.00 -14.69 -5.07
C MET A 58 6.25 -15.58 -5.26
N ASP A 59 6.31 -16.33 -6.34
CA ASP A 59 7.44 -17.23 -6.64
C ASP A 59 8.74 -16.44 -6.74
N ALA A 60 8.72 -15.28 -7.42
CA ALA A 60 9.89 -14.41 -7.52
C ALA A 60 10.36 -13.90 -6.15
N VAL A 61 9.43 -13.44 -5.32
CA VAL A 61 9.75 -12.92 -3.99
C VAL A 61 10.29 -14.04 -3.09
N PHE A 62 9.67 -15.23 -3.11
CA PHE A 62 10.18 -16.39 -2.38
C PHE A 62 11.51 -16.93 -2.94
N GLY A 63 11.78 -16.76 -4.22
CA GLY A 63 13.08 -17.07 -4.84
C GLY A 63 14.26 -16.28 -4.26
N LEU A 64 14.01 -15.23 -3.46
CA LEU A 64 15.02 -14.51 -2.69
C LEU A 64 15.33 -15.17 -1.32
N LEU A 65 14.61 -16.20 -0.94
CA LEU A 65 14.77 -16.87 0.35
C LEU A 65 15.29 -18.31 0.15
N PRO A 66 16.06 -18.84 1.10
CA PRO A 66 16.36 -20.28 1.16
C PRO A 66 15.07 -21.10 1.33
N ASP A 67 15.02 -22.28 0.73
CA ASP A 67 13.84 -23.18 0.75
C ASP A 67 13.37 -23.52 2.17
N GLU A 68 14.30 -23.64 3.11
CA GLU A 68 13.99 -23.95 4.51
C GLU A 68 13.33 -22.79 5.27
N TYR A 69 13.28 -21.58 4.69
CA TYR A 69 12.68 -20.41 5.34
C TYR A 69 11.17 -20.38 5.20
N TYR A 70 10.62 -21.06 4.21
CA TYR A 70 9.17 -21.02 3.99
C TYR A 70 8.55 -22.40 3.81
N HIS A 71 7.27 -22.48 4.05
CA HIS A 71 6.44 -23.64 3.78
C HIS A 71 5.21 -23.22 2.98
N THR A 72 4.93 -23.94 1.90
CA THR A 72 3.79 -23.63 1.04
C THR A 72 2.58 -24.43 1.48
N ILE A 73 1.46 -23.75 1.71
CA ILE A 73 0.17 -24.36 2.01
C ILE A 73 -0.70 -24.30 0.76
N GLU A 74 -0.90 -25.46 0.13
CA GLU A 74 -1.79 -25.64 -1.01
C GLU A 74 -2.77 -26.76 -0.71
N HIS A 75 -4.06 -26.51 -0.98
CA HIS A 75 -5.12 -27.56 -0.92
C HIS A 75 -5.17 -28.40 0.37
N LEU A 76 -4.75 -27.85 1.49
CA LEU A 76 -4.80 -28.55 2.77
C LEU A 76 -6.25 -28.64 3.31
N SER A 77 -6.64 -29.80 3.80
CA SER A 77 -7.84 -29.92 4.62
C SER A 77 -7.61 -29.33 6.02
N GLU A 78 -8.69 -29.06 6.74
CA GLU A 78 -8.61 -28.55 8.13
C GLU A 78 -7.79 -29.46 9.05
N THR A 79 -7.80 -30.76 8.78
CA THR A 79 -7.04 -31.73 9.58
C THR A 79 -5.58 -31.80 9.12
N ALA A 80 -5.33 -31.66 7.81
CA ALA A 80 -3.98 -31.80 7.25
C ALA A 80 -3.01 -30.72 7.77
N VAL A 81 -3.48 -29.49 8.00
CA VAL A 81 -2.66 -28.41 8.58
C VAL A 81 -2.03 -28.81 9.93
N TRP A 82 -2.73 -29.61 10.71
CA TRP A 82 -2.26 -30.09 12.02
C TRP A 82 -1.29 -31.28 11.90
N TYR A 83 -1.37 -32.07 10.83
CA TYR A 83 -0.39 -33.11 10.54
C TYR A 83 0.93 -32.52 10.02
N GLU A 84 0.90 -31.36 9.39
CA GLU A 84 2.11 -30.65 8.96
C GLU A 84 2.66 -29.68 10.01
N MET A 85 2.16 -29.74 11.25
CA MET A 85 2.52 -28.84 12.34
C MET A 85 4.03 -28.64 12.50
N ASP A 86 4.80 -29.73 12.41
CA ASP A 86 6.25 -29.64 12.58
C ASP A 86 6.92 -28.86 11.44
N LYS A 87 6.48 -29.03 10.21
CA LYS A 87 6.99 -28.30 9.06
C LYS A 87 6.60 -26.82 9.17
N ILE A 88 5.33 -26.55 9.46
CA ILE A 88 4.80 -25.21 9.65
C ILE A 88 5.55 -24.50 10.78
N ASN A 89 5.73 -25.16 11.91
CA ASN A 89 6.42 -24.55 13.06
C ASN A 89 7.91 -24.28 12.80
N ARG A 90 8.59 -25.07 11.95
CA ARG A 90 9.98 -24.84 11.53
C ARG A 90 10.13 -23.69 10.55
N ALA A 91 9.20 -23.53 9.62
CA ALA A 91 9.23 -22.46 8.65
C ALA A 91 9.15 -21.08 9.33
N ARG A 92 9.79 -20.08 8.74
CA ARG A 92 9.67 -18.68 9.16
C ARG A 92 8.46 -18.00 8.51
N PHE A 93 8.20 -18.37 7.24
CA PHE A 93 7.12 -17.80 6.41
C PHE A 93 6.21 -18.91 5.90
N ILE A 94 4.96 -18.56 5.69
CA ILE A 94 3.97 -19.43 5.07
C ILE A 94 3.52 -18.81 3.75
N ALA A 95 3.72 -19.52 2.66
CA ALA A 95 3.25 -19.15 1.33
C ALA A 95 1.89 -19.78 1.04
N ILE A 96 0.93 -19.00 0.58
CA ILE A 96 -0.42 -19.45 0.26
C ILE A 96 -0.82 -18.95 -1.12
N PRO A 97 -0.60 -19.74 -2.19
CA PRO A 97 -0.82 -19.30 -3.57
C PRO A 97 -2.28 -19.01 -3.91
N GLU A 98 -3.22 -19.67 -3.24
CA GLU A 98 -4.65 -19.60 -3.54
C GLU A 98 -5.47 -19.61 -2.24
N ALA A 99 -5.38 -18.54 -1.46
CA ALA A 99 -6.03 -18.45 -0.16
C ALA A 99 -7.57 -18.63 -0.22
N GLN A 100 -8.21 -18.26 -1.34
CA GLN A 100 -9.65 -18.45 -1.53
C GLN A 100 -10.08 -19.94 -1.62
N LYS A 101 -9.13 -20.86 -1.77
CA LYS A 101 -9.41 -22.32 -1.82
C LYS A 101 -9.24 -23.00 -0.46
N LEU A 102 -8.76 -22.27 0.54
CA LEU A 102 -8.54 -22.83 1.86
C LEU A 102 -9.85 -23.05 2.60
N PRO A 103 -9.99 -24.18 3.34
CA PRO A 103 -11.11 -24.41 4.22
C PRO A 103 -11.21 -23.35 5.33
N GLU A 104 -12.42 -23.13 5.84
CA GLU A 104 -12.69 -22.16 6.89
C GLU A 104 -11.83 -22.36 8.13
N GLY A 105 -11.66 -23.61 8.59
CA GLY A 105 -10.82 -23.92 9.75
C GLY A 105 -9.35 -23.56 9.58
N VAL A 106 -8.79 -23.60 8.35
CA VAL A 106 -7.44 -23.15 8.04
C VAL A 106 -7.39 -21.62 8.05
N MET A 107 -8.41 -20.96 7.52
CA MET A 107 -8.52 -19.49 7.57
C MET A 107 -8.58 -18.96 9.01
N GLU A 108 -9.27 -19.66 9.91
CA GLU A 108 -9.29 -19.30 11.35
C GLU A 108 -7.90 -19.42 12.00
N VAL A 109 -7.10 -20.41 11.62
CA VAL A 109 -5.69 -20.50 12.04
C VAL A 109 -4.92 -19.26 11.57
N ILE A 110 -5.06 -18.86 10.31
CA ILE A 110 -4.38 -17.70 9.75
C ILE A 110 -4.83 -16.40 10.42
N LYS A 111 -6.11 -16.25 10.75
CA LYS A 111 -6.62 -15.10 11.53
C LYS A 111 -5.98 -15.04 12.91
N THR A 112 -5.87 -16.19 13.58
CA THR A 112 -5.24 -16.30 14.90
C THR A 112 -3.76 -15.87 14.83
N TRP A 113 -3.05 -16.25 13.77
CA TRP A 113 -1.67 -15.79 13.53
C TRP A 113 -1.60 -14.28 13.26
N GLY A 114 -2.59 -13.73 12.57
CA GLY A 114 -2.70 -12.28 12.35
C GLY A 114 -2.82 -11.48 13.66
N ASP A 115 -3.30 -12.12 14.74
CA ASP A 115 -3.32 -11.56 16.10
C ASP A 115 -2.07 -11.91 16.93
N GLN A 116 -1.04 -12.50 16.29
CA GLN A 116 0.19 -12.98 16.94
C GLN A 116 -0.07 -14.00 18.04
N ARG A 117 -1.13 -14.79 17.91
CA ARG A 117 -1.49 -15.84 18.85
C ARG A 117 -1.24 -17.22 18.27
N PRO A 118 -0.80 -18.19 19.07
CA PRO A 118 -0.73 -19.57 18.63
C PRO A 118 -2.15 -20.13 18.41
N ALA A 119 -2.33 -20.84 17.29
CA ALA A 119 -3.52 -21.64 17.12
C ALA A 119 -3.37 -22.96 17.87
N MET A 120 -4.41 -23.37 18.59
CA MET A 120 -4.38 -24.54 19.45
C MET A 120 -5.54 -25.48 19.13
N ARG A 121 -5.24 -26.78 19.12
CA ARG A 121 -6.24 -27.84 18.96
C ARG A 121 -6.00 -28.93 20.00
N LYS A 122 -7.07 -29.40 20.62
CA LYS A 122 -7.04 -30.59 21.46
C LYS A 122 -7.53 -31.81 20.68
N ARG A 123 -6.73 -32.85 20.65
CA ARG A 123 -7.04 -34.12 20.01
C ARG A 123 -6.91 -35.25 21.02
N THR A 124 -7.90 -36.15 21.04
CA THR A 124 -7.76 -37.39 21.80
C THR A 124 -6.87 -38.33 20.99
N ASP A 125 -5.74 -38.71 21.59
CA ASP A 125 -4.89 -39.77 21.05
C ASP A 125 -5.43 -41.10 21.55
N VAL A 126 -5.97 -41.90 20.62
CA VAL A 126 -6.57 -43.21 20.92
C VAL A 126 -5.53 -44.21 21.39
N THR A 127 -4.26 -43.99 21.01
CA THR A 127 -3.15 -44.92 21.35
C THR A 127 -2.71 -44.79 22.82
N VAL A 128 -2.72 -43.53 23.32
CA VAL A 128 -2.31 -43.22 24.71
C VAL A 128 -3.52 -42.93 25.61
N GLN A 129 -4.74 -42.93 25.07
CA GLN A 129 -6.00 -42.62 25.78
C GLN A 129 -5.95 -41.26 26.54
N ASP A 130 -5.17 -40.30 26.00
CA ASP A 130 -5.00 -38.98 26.61
C ASP A 130 -5.32 -37.88 25.58
N VAL A 131 -5.52 -36.66 26.10
CA VAL A 131 -5.76 -35.47 25.28
C VAL A 131 -4.44 -34.80 24.98
N VAL A 132 -4.00 -34.91 23.74
CA VAL A 132 -2.81 -34.22 23.26
C VAL A 132 -3.18 -32.84 22.74
N GLU A 133 -2.47 -31.83 23.23
CA GLU A 133 -2.59 -30.45 22.73
C GLU A 133 -1.63 -30.24 21.56
N GLN A 134 -2.16 -29.87 20.40
CA GLN A 134 -1.40 -29.47 19.21
C GLN A 134 -1.35 -27.95 19.14
N ARG A 135 -0.18 -27.39 18.84
CA ARG A 135 0.06 -25.95 18.81
C ARG A 135 0.76 -25.55 17.53
N LEU A 136 0.17 -24.62 16.80
CA LEU A 136 0.77 -23.92 15.68
C LEU A 136 1.19 -22.52 16.15
N ASN A 137 2.49 -22.25 16.12
CA ASN A 137 3.04 -20.95 16.51
C ASN A 137 2.64 -19.89 15.50
N PRO A 138 2.52 -18.60 15.89
CA PRO A 138 2.25 -17.50 14.98
C PRO A 138 3.26 -17.47 13.84
N LYS A 139 2.78 -17.25 12.64
CA LYS A 139 3.60 -17.19 11.43
C LYS A 139 3.23 -15.96 10.61
N TYR A 140 4.24 -15.43 9.96
CA TYR A 140 4.02 -14.50 8.87
C TYR A 140 3.47 -15.26 7.66
N THR A 141 2.37 -14.78 7.09
CA THR A 141 1.76 -15.39 5.92
C THR A 141 1.79 -14.46 4.71
N PHE A 142 2.19 -15.01 3.58
CA PHE A 142 2.12 -14.35 2.29
C PHE A 142 1.04 -15.06 1.46
N MET A 143 -0.01 -14.36 1.12
CA MET A 143 -1.20 -14.93 0.51
C MET A 143 -1.47 -14.33 -0.87
N CYS A 144 -1.91 -15.17 -1.80
CA CYS A 144 -2.49 -14.70 -3.05
C CYS A 144 -3.99 -14.99 -3.08
N VAL A 145 -4.78 -13.99 -3.43
CA VAL A 145 -6.24 -14.08 -3.51
C VAL A 145 -6.71 -13.70 -4.89
N ALA A 146 -7.51 -14.55 -5.51
CA ALA A 146 -8.19 -14.21 -6.76
C ALA A 146 -9.43 -13.35 -6.47
N VAL A 147 -9.55 -12.21 -7.14
CA VAL A 147 -10.75 -11.39 -7.12
C VAL A 147 -11.67 -11.86 -8.23
N GLU A 148 -12.86 -12.36 -7.89
CA GLU A 148 -13.83 -12.76 -8.91
C GLU A 148 -14.51 -11.57 -9.60
N ASN A 149 -14.70 -11.74 -10.91
CA ASN A 149 -15.11 -10.67 -11.82
C ASN A 149 -16.57 -10.18 -11.64
N ASN A 150 -17.44 -10.89 -10.90
CA ASN A 150 -18.88 -10.68 -11.04
C ASN A 150 -19.63 -10.18 -9.80
N LYS A 151 -19.02 -10.02 -8.64
CA LYS A 151 -19.75 -9.61 -7.43
C LYS A 151 -19.09 -8.57 -6.53
N GLY A 152 -17.90 -8.07 -6.86
CA GLY A 152 -17.22 -7.08 -6.00
C GLY A 152 -16.85 -7.60 -4.59
N SER A 153 -17.29 -8.79 -4.21
CA SER A 153 -16.93 -9.44 -2.97
C SER A 153 -15.64 -10.22 -3.19
N SER A 154 -14.56 -9.80 -2.54
CA SER A 154 -13.46 -10.72 -2.35
C SER A 154 -13.99 -11.87 -1.48
N TYR A 155 -13.70 -13.12 -1.83
CA TYR A 155 -13.89 -14.26 -0.93
C TYR A 155 -13.04 -14.15 0.34
N PHE A 156 -12.31 -13.07 0.47
CA PHE A 156 -11.40 -12.82 1.56
C PHE A 156 -12.15 -12.09 2.67
N ASP A 157 -12.10 -12.65 3.85
CA ASP A 157 -12.79 -12.14 5.02
C ASP A 157 -12.29 -10.71 5.35
N ALA A 158 -13.20 -9.76 5.46
CA ALA A 158 -12.92 -8.37 5.79
C ALA A 158 -12.18 -8.21 7.14
N GLU A 159 -12.37 -9.14 8.06
CA GLU A 159 -11.66 -9.15 9.33
C GLU A 159 -10.18 -9.51 9.15
N LEU A 160 -9.89 -10.50 8.29
CA LEU A 160 -8.51 -10.85 7.96
C LEU A 160 -7.84 -9.74 7.12
N GLU A 161 -8.58 -9.08 6.22
CA GLU A 161 -8.07 -7.94 5.45
C GLU A 161 -7.52 -6.82 6.34
N ARG A 162 -8.19 -6.52 7.44
CA ARG A 162 -7.71 -5.48 8.38
C ARG A 162 -6.37 -5.84 9.03
N ARG A 163 -6.05 -7.14 9.09
CA ARG A 163 -4.84 -7.69 9.71
C ARG A 163 -3.73 -7.95 8.70
N CYS A 164 -3.92 -7.56 7.45
CA CYS A 164 -2.97 -7.77 6.38
C CYS A 164 -2.58 -6.46 5.72
N MET A 165 -1.36 -6.40 5.24
CA MET A 165 -0.94 -5.45 4.23
C MET A 165 -1.43 -5.96 2.88
N ILE A 166 -2.03 -5.10 2.06
CA ILE A 166 -2.65 -5.51 0.81
C ILE A 166 -1.87 -4.90 -0.35
N GLY A 167 -1.52 -5.73 -1.31
CA GLY A 167 -1.00 -5.32 -2.60
C GLY A 167 -1.97 -5.70 -3.73
N HIS A 168 -2.00 -4.89 -4.77
CA HIS A 168 -2.82 -5.14 -5.95
C HIS A 168 -1.95 -5.24 -7.20
N THR A 169 -2.22 -6.24 -8.04
CA THR A 169 -1.56 -6.31 -9.35
C THR A 169 -2.15 -5.27 -10.31
N ASN A 170 -1.34 -4.85 -11.25
CA ASN A 170 -1.72 -3.94 -12.32
C ASN A 170 -2.24 -4.73 -13.54
N PRO A 171 -3.55 -4.82 -13.81
CA PRO A 171 -4.11 -5.56 -14.94
C PRO A 171 -4.31 -4.70 -16.19
N THR A 172 -3.55 -3.62 -16.38
CA THR A 172 -3.69 -2.75 -17.55
C THR A 172 -3.27 -3.46 -18.85
N SER A 173 -3.85 -3.04 -19.97
CA SER A 173 -3.44 -3.54 -21.29
C SER A 173 -2.01 -3.13 -21.60
N LYS A 174 -1.57 -1.95 -21.15
CA LYS A 174 -0.18 -1.49 -21.33
C LYS A 174 0.80 -2.45 -20.66
N GLN A 175 0.57 -2.82 -19.40
CA GLN A 175 1.41 -3.80 -18.72
C GLN A 175 1.42 -5.15 -19.44
N THR A 176 0.25 -5.60 -19.92
CA THR A 176 0.14 -6.83 -20.70
C THR A 176 0.96 -6.74 -21.99
N GLU A 177 0.91 -5.61 -22.70
CA GLU A 177 1.72 -5.36 -23.88
C GLU A 177 3.22 -5.36 -23.57
N ASP A 178 3.64 -4.71 -22.48
CA ASP A 178 5.03 -4.65 -22.05
C ASP A 178 5.57 -6.05 -21.67
N VAL A 179 4.78 -6.86 -20.96
CA VAL A 179 5.13 -8.25 -20.65
C VAL A 179 5.24 -9.11 -21.91
N ILE A 180 4.29 -8.98 -22.86
CA ILE A 180 4.33 -9.69 -24.14
C ILE A 180 5.56 -9.27 -24.93
N LYS A 181 5.82 -7.96 -25.06
CA LYS A 181 6.96 -7.42 -25.75
C LYS A 181 8.28 -7.96 -25.19
N HIS A 182 8.41 -8.00 -23.86
CA HIS A 182 9.60 -8.53 -23.21
C HIS A 182 9.80 -10.02 -23.52
N LYS A 183 8.73 -10.82 -23.43
CA LYS A 183 8.79 -12.26 -23.77
C LYS A 183 9.16 -12.50 -25.24
N LEU A 184 8.64 -11.67 -26.15
CA LEU A 184 9.01 -11.75 -27.56
C LEU A 184 10.49 -11.38 -27.78
N MET A 185 10.98 -10.35 -27.07
CA MET A 185 12.39 -9.99 -27.11
C MET A 185 13.29 -11.10 -26.55
N ASP A 186 12.90 -11.74 -25.44
CA ASP A 186 13.64 -12.88 -24.86
C ASP A 186 13.77 -14.06 -25.86
N SER A 187 12.77 -14.24 -26.71
CA SER A 187 12.82 -15.27 -27.77
C SER A 187 13.68 -14.87 -28.98
N ALA A 188 13.95 -13.60 -29.15
CA ALA A 188 14.62 -13.05 -30.35
C ALA A 188 16.11 -12.75 -30.14
N VAL A 189 16.54 -12.50 -28.92
CA VAL A 189 17.92 -12.08 -28.60
C VAL A 189 18.61 -13.06 -27.64
N PRO A 190 19.96 -13.07 -27.60
CA PRO A 190 20.69 -13.87 -26.63
C PRO A 190 20.31 -13.51 -25.18
N LYS A 191 20.17 -14.52 -24.31
CA LYS A 191 19.77 -14.33 -22.91
C LYS A 191 20.61 -13.29 -22.16
N SER A 192 21.92 -13.25 -22.45
CA SER A 192 22.85 -12.25 -21.88
C SER A 192 22.51 -10.80 -22.20
N THR A 193 21.78 -10.55 -23.28
CA THR A 193 21.38 -9.19 -23.70
C THR A 193 20.27 -8.61 -22.80
N LEU A 194 19.43 -9.49 -22.24
CA LEU A 194 18.30 -9.09 -21.37
C LEU A 194 18.62 -9.22 -19.89
N THR A 195 19.77 -9.81 -19.55
CA THR A 195 20.17 -9.98 -18.16
C THR A 195 20.82 -8.68 -17.66
N THR A 196 20.21 -8.00 -16.73
CA THR A 196 20.71 -6.77 -16.11
C THR A 196 21.36 -6.99 -14.76
N MET A 197 21.34 -8.23 -14.25
CA MET A 197 21.87 -8.62 -12.95
C MET A 197 22.61 -9.97 -13.07
N SER A 198 23.81 -10.05 -12.55
CA SER A 198 24.60 -11.29 -12.54
C SER A 198 24.15 -12.25 -11.44
N SER A 199 24.57 -13.53 -11.52
CA SER A 199 24.27 -14.51 -10.44
C SER A 199 24.87 -14.08 -9.10
N GLU A 200 26.08 -13.50 -9.13
CA GLU A 200 26.75 -13.01 -7.92
C GLU A 200 26.01 -11.86 -7.26
N GLU A 201 25.44 -10.96 -8.07
CA GLU A 201 24.59 -9.85 -7.58
C GLU A 201 23.30 -10.40 -6.97
N ILE A 202 22.67 -11.40 -7.57
CA ILE A 202 21.47 -12.05 -7.04
C ILE A 202 21.77 -12.74 -5.71
N GLU A 203 22.86 -13.51 -5.64
CA GLU A 203 23.29 -14.15 -4.38
C GLU A 203 23.62 -13.12 -3.29
N ALA A 204 24.20 -11.99 -3.67
CA ALA A 204 24.49 -10.91 -2.73
C ALA A 204 23.20 -10.30 -2.19
N LEU A 205 22.18 -10.10 -3.05
CA LEU A 205 20.85 -9.60 -2.63
C LEU A 205 20.15 -10.61 -1.71
N GLN A 206 20.17 -11.91 -2.05
CA GLN A 206 19.62 -12.98 -1.21
C GLN A 206 20.25 -12.98 0.17
N ARG A 207 21.61 -12.97 0.24
CA ARG A 207 22.33 -12.90 1.52
C ARG A 207 21.95 -11.65 2.32
N HIS A 208 21.86 -10.50 1.67
CA HIS A 208 21.50 -9.24 2.33
C HIS A 208 20.11 -9.31 2.97
N ILE A 209 19.11 -9.88 2.26
CA ILE A 209 17.75 -10.06 2.76
C ILE A 209 17.74 -11.06 3.92
N VAL A 210 18.43 -12.20 3.79
CA VAL A 210 18.54 -13.22 4.84
C VAL A 210 19.18 -12.65 6.11
N ASP A 211 20.25 -11.86 5.98
CA ASP A 211 20.90 -11.17 7.10
C ASP A 211 19.98 -10.15 7.75
N ALA A 212 19.18 -9.42 6.96
CA ALA A 212 18.21 -8.46 7.49
C ALA A 212 17.07 -9.17 8.26
N ILE A 213 16.60 -10.31 7.78
CA ILE A 213 15.64 -11.19 8.49
C ILE A 213 16.27 -11.69 9.79
N GLY A 214 17.53 -12.15 9.76
CA GLY A 214 18.25 -12.60 10.93
C GLY A 214 18.34 -11.52 12.02
N ARG A 215 18.68 -10.29 11.63
CA ARG A 215 18.71 -9.15 12.56
C ARG A 215 17.33 -8.79 13.12
N ARG A 216 16.26 -8.97 12.36
CA ARG A 216 14.88 -8.77 12.84
C ARG A 216 14.50 -9.78 13.92
N ASP A 217 14.91 -11.03 13.72
CA ASP A 217 14.52 -12.17 14.57
C ASP A 217 15.45 -12.34 15.80
N ASP A 218 16.51 -11.54 15.91
CA ASP A 218 17.40 -11.56 17.06
C ASP A 218 16.65 -11.11 18.32
N GLU A 219 16.80 -11.88 19.41
CA GLU A 219 16.21 -11.53 20.72
C GLU A 219 16.72 -10.19 21.27
N ASN A 220 17.92 -9.77 20.86
CA ASN A 220 18.50 -8.47 21.15
C ASN A 220 18.25 -7.46 20.04
N ALA A 221 17.20 -7.65 19.23
CA ALA A 221 16.91 -6.79 18.11
C ALA A 221 16.81 -5.32 18.54
N ILE A 222 17.43 -4.47 17.77
CA ILE A 222 17.42 -3.02 17.98
C ILE A 222 15.98 -2.53 17.80
N LEU A 223 15.47 -1.79 18.77
CA LEU A 223 14.15 -1.18 18.69
C LEU A 223 14.19 0.04 17.76
N ILE A 224 13.62 -0.12 16.58
CA ILE A 224 13.57 0.95 15.59
C ILE A 224 12.65 2.09 16.06
N ARG A 225 13.14 3.32 15.92
CA ARG A 225 12.39 4.58 16.15
C ARG A 225 12.59 5.52 14.97
N ASN A 226 11.49 6.13 14.55
CA ASN A 226 11.52 7.09 13.46
C ASN A 226 11.27 8.51 13.98
N PRO A 227 12.33 9.35 14.10
CA PRO A 227 12.18 10.73 14.53
C PRO A 227 11.35 11.61 13.58
N CYS A 228 11.22 11.22 12.30
CA CYS A 228 10.40 11.92 11.32
C CYS A 228 8.90 11.57 11.40
N ALA A 229 8.54 10.49 12.10
CA ALA A 229 7.16 9.97 12.10
C ALA A 229 6.08 10.98 12.55
N PRO A 230 6.31 11.85 13.56
CA PRO A 230 5.30 12.83 13.95
C PRO A 230 4.94 13.82 12.83
N PHE A 231 5.86 14.08 11.92
CA PHE A 231 5.77 15.14 10.89
C PHE A 231 5.25 14.67 9.56
N ILE A 232 5.00 13.35 9.38
CA ILE A 232 4.35 12.82 8.18
C ILE A 232 2.83 12.81 8.29
N SER A 233 2.26 13.26 9.40
CA SER A 233 0.81 13.21 9.66
C SER A 233 -0.01 13.99 8.64
N GLU A 234 0.54 15.07 8.08
CA GLU A 234 -0.12 15.87 7.03
C GLU A 234 -0.30 15.10 5.71
N ALA A 235 0.57 14.12 5.45
CA ALA A 235 0.45 13.25 4.29
C ALA A 235 -0.55 12.09 4.51
N ILE A 236 -1.10 11.94 5.72
CA ILE A 236 -1.99 10.84 6.06
C ILE A 236 -3.45 11.30 5.99
N PRO A 237 -4.30 10.64 5.18
CA PRO A 237 -5.71 10.99 5.09
C PRO A 237 -6.43 10.72 6.41
N SER A 238 -6.65 11.77 7.21
CA SER A 238 -7.31 11.67 8.52
C SER A 238 -8.83 11.50 8.42
N LEU A 239 -9.41 11.71 7.23
CA LEU A 239 -10.85 11.69 7.00
C LEU A 239 -11.48 10.30 7.25
N PHE A 240 -10.74 9.24 7.00
CA PHE A 240 -11.25 7.87 7.06
C PHE A 240 -10.77 7.14 8.31
N PRO A 241 -11.69 6.56 9.12
CA PRO A 241 -11.32 5.81 10.32
C PRO A 241 -10.34 4.66 10.07
N VAL A 242 -10.35 4.08 8.86
CA VAL A 242 -9.44 3.01 8.42
C VAL A 242 -7.98 3.45 8.47
N ALA A 243 -7.69 4.72 8.21
CA ALA A 243 -6.33 5.26 8.30
C ALA A 243 -5.69 5.01 9.67
N ARG A 244 -6.50 5.04 10.77
CA ARG A 244 -6.01 4.77 12.14
C ARG A 244 -5.44 3.37 12.31
N SER A 245 -6.02 2.37 11.64
CA SER A 245 -5.52 1.00 11.70
C SER A 245 -4.44 0.72 10.65
N LYS A 246 -4.47 1.43 9.52
CA LYS A 246 -3.56 1.19 8.41
C LYS A 246 -2.23 1.95 8.52
N VAL A 247 -2.18 3.06 9.27
CA VAL A 247 -0.93 3.82 9.48
C VAL A 247 0.21 2.97 10.04
N ILE A 248 -0.12 1.95 10.81
CA ILE A 248 0.88 1.02 11.34
C ILE A 248 1.66 0.32 10.23
N TYR A 249 1.02 0.02 9.09
CA TYR A 249 1.68 -0.63 7.96
C TYR A 249 2.65 0.30 7.25
N LEU A 250 2.29 1.58 7.09
CA LEU A 250 3.19 2.59 6.57
C LEU A 250 4.45 2.72 7.45
N LEU A 251 4.27 2.83 8.76
CA LEU A 251 5.38 2.89 9.70
C LEU A 251 6.24 1.63 9.66
N LYS A 252 5.62 0.45 9.53
CA LYS A 252 6.34 -0.82 9.41
C LYS A 252 7.15 -0.90 8.12
N VAL A 253 6.65 -0.40 6.99
CA VAL A 253 7.43 -0.33 5.74
C VAL A 253 8.63 0.59 5.91
N ILE A 254 8.47 1.75 6.54
CA ILE A 254 9.60 2.64 6.85
C ILE A 254 10.63 1.93 7.75
N ASN A 255 10.17 1.17 8.75
CA ASN A 255 11.05 0.40 9.61
C ASN A 255 11.78 -0.73 8.84
N ALA A 256 11.09 -1.37 7.88
CA ALA A 256 11.69 -2.38 7.02
C ALA A 256 12.80 -1.80 6.15
N VAL A 257 12.63 -0.57 5.65
CA VAL A 257 13.69 0.16 4.94
C VAL A 257 14.90 0.36 5.85
N GLY A 258 14.72 0.74 7.11
CA GLY A 258 15.82 0.86 8.06
C GLY A 258 16.54 -0.47 8.32
N ARG A 259 15.82 -1.60 8.33
CA ARG A 259 16.44 -2.93 8.44
C ARG A 259 17.19 -3.36 7.18
N PHE A 260 16.75 -2.86 6.04
CA PHE A 260 17.45 -3.05 4.77
C PHE A 260 18.77 -2.27 4.73
N TYR A 261 18.85 -1.09 5.37
CA TYR A 261 20.05 -0.25 5.48
C TYR A 261 20.57 -0.16 6.93
N PRO A 262 21.02 -1.26 7.53
CA PRO A 262 21.36 -1.30 8.96
C PRO A 262 22.53 -0.40 9.35
N ASP A 263 23.43 -0.13 8.41
CA ASP A 263 24.63 0.73 8.65
C ASP A 263 24.29 2.22 8.63
N GLU A 264 23.10 2.59 8.13
CA GLU A 264 22.61 3.96 8.11
C GLU A 264 21.67 4.27 9.29
N VAL A 265 21.41 3.29 10.15
CA VAL A 265 20.60 3.47 11.37
C VAL A 265 21.52 3.85 12.52
N MET A 266 21.25 5.01 13.14
CA MET A 266 22.01 5.44 14.31
C MET A 266 21.60 4.66 15.55
N LYS A 267 22.55 3.97 16.18
CA LYS A 267 22.31 3.20 17.40
C LYS A 267 22.50 4.07 18.64
N VAL A 268 21.55 4.00 19.56
CA VAL A 268 21.56 4.75 20.83
C VAL A 268 21.15 3.81 21.95
N GLU A 269 21.91 3.83 23.04
CA GLU A 269 21.54 3.12 24.26
C GLU A 269 20.85 4.10 25.22
N LYS A 270 19.64 3.77 25.66
CA LYS A 270 18.88 4.55 26.62
C LYS A 270 18.07 3.62 27.51
N ASP A 271 18.18 3.82 28.82
CA ASP A 271 17.48 3.00 29.84
C ASP A 271 17.75 1.49 29.73
N GLY A 272 18.95 1.10 29.28
CA GLY A 272 19.34 -0.30 29.09
C GLY A 272 18.75 -0.96 27.83
N VAL A 273 18.19 -0.16 26.92
CA VAL A 273 17.62 -0.60 25.65
C VAL A 273 18.40 0.04 24.50
N THR A 274 18.77 -0.76 23.51
CA THR A 274 19.38 -0.27 22.27
C THR A 274 18.29 0.13 21.27
N TYR A 275 18.27 1.40 20.93
CA TYR A 275 17.39 1.96 19.90
C TYR A 275 18.14 2.18 18.59
N GLY A 276 17.45 2.01 17.47
CA GLY A 276 17.91 2.40 16.15
C GLY A 276 17.11 3.57 15.63
N LEU A 277 17.72 4.73 15.46
CA LEU A 277 17.07 5.91 14.94
C LEU A 277 17.12 5.89 13.39
N LEU A 278 15.95 5.90 12.78
CA LEU A 278 15.81 6.04 11.34
C LEU A 278 16.14 7.47 10.91
N THR A 279 16.57 7.61 9.67
CA THR A 279 16.95 8.90 9.08
C THR A 279 15.84 9.43 8.17
N PRO A 280 15.89 10.72 7.78
CA PRO A 280 15.00 11.26 6.77
C PRO A 280 15.03 10.47 5.44
N LYS A 281 16.19 9.94 5.03
CA LYS A 281 16.33 9.05 3.87
C LYS A 281 15.43 7.81 3.98
N HIS A 282 15.44 7.11 5.12
CA HIS A 282 14.59 5.93 5.33
C HIS A 282 13.11 6.28 5.26
N THR A 283 12.73 7.42 5.84
CA THR A 283 11.35 7.91 5.81
C THR A 283 10.93 8.23 4.38
N TRP A 284 11.78 8.93 3.62
CA TRP A 284 11.51 9.23 2.21
C TRP A 284 11.32 7.95 1.39
N LEU A 285 12.24 7.00 1.51
CA LEU A 285 12.16 5.72 0.79
C LEU A 285 10.87 4.96 1.14
N GLY A 286 10.52 4.85 2.42
CA GLY A 286 9.31 4.16 2.83
C GLY A 286 8.03 4.83 2.32
N LEU A 287 7.97 6.16 2.33
CA LEU A 287 6.87 6.91 1.74
C LEU A 287 6.85 6.74 0.22
N ARG A 288 8.00 6.82 -0.45
CA ARG A 288 8.11 6.64 -1.91
C ARG A 288 7.62 5.26 -2.36
N ILE A 289 7.86 4.24 -1.54
CA ILE A 289 7.50 2.85 -1.83
C ILE A 289 6.02 2.56 -1.55
N TYR A 290 5.46 3.08 -0.46
CA TYR A 290 4.17 2.57 0.01
C TYR A 290 3.07 3.63 0.21
N LEU A 291 3.39 4.92 0.19
CA LEU A 291 2.40 5.96 0.53
C LEU A 291 1.18 5.93 -0.39
N ASN A 292 1.36 5.74 -1.69
CA ASN A 292 0.26 5.68 -2.66
C ASN A 292 -0.65 4.48 -2.39
N SER A 293 -0.08 3.30 -2.19
CA SER A 293 -0.83 2.08 -1.84
C SER A 293 -1.56 2.25 -0.52
N PHE A 294 -0.91 2.83 0.49
CA PHE A 294 -1.52 3.13 1.79
C PHE A 294 -2.73 4.08 1.67
N ILE A 295 -2.60 5.16 0.90
CA ILE A 295 -3.69 6.12 0.71
C ILE A 295 -4.86 5.44 -0.02
N ASN A 296 -4.59 4.68 -1.06
CA ASN A 296 -5.62 3.92 -1.78
C ASN A 296 -6.37 2.94 -0.87
N GLU A 297 -5.66 2.26 0.04
CA GLU A 297 -6.29 1.42 1.06
C GLU A 297 -7.17 2.24 2.03
N CYS A 298 -6.68 3.39 2.49
CA CYS A 298 -7.43 4.26 3.40
C CYS A 298 -8.71 4.80 2.78
N LEU A 299 -8.68 5.09 1.50
CA LEU A 299 -9.83 5.59 0.73
C LEU A 299 -10.78 4.48 0.30
N HIS A 300 -10.48 3.21 0.61
CA HIS A 300 -11.18 2.07 0.03
C HIS A 300 -11.27 2.14 -1.51
N MET A 301 -10.27 2.74 -2.12
CA MET A 301 -10.24 2.93 -3.56
C MET A 301 -10.24 1.56 -4.26
N PRO A 302 -11.18 1.31 -5.17
CA PRO A 302 -11.13 0.08 -5.96
C PRO A 302 -9.86 0.06 -6.80
N SER A 303 -9.33 -1.14 -7.07
CA SER A 303 -8.20 -1.30 -7.99
C SER A 303 -8.47 -0.55 -9.30
N HIS A 304 -7.53 0.31 -9.73
CA HIS A 304 -7.69 1.25 -10.85
C HIS A 304 -8.74 2.36 -10.66
N GLY A 305 -9.26 2.56 -9.46
CA GLY A 305 -10.16 3.65 -9.18
C GLY A 305 -9.55 5.00 -9.49
N THR A 306 -8.32 5.24 -9.06
CA THR A 306 -7.55 6.45 -9.34
C THR A 306 -7.36 6.69 -10.85
N ASP A 307 -7.00 5.63 -11.59
CA ASP A 307 -6.80 5.74 -13.04
C ASP A 307 -8.12 6.04 -13.77
N LEU A 308 -9.20 5.46 -13.29
CA LEU A 308 -10.53 5.75 -13.84
C LEU A 308 -10.97 7.18 -13.51
N LEU A 309 -10.72 7.66 -12.28
CA LEU A 309 -11.03 9.04 -11.88
C LEU A 309 -10.30 10.09 -12.73
N LYS A 310 -9.05 9.84 -13.10
CA LYS A 310 -8.27 10.73 -13.98
C LYS A 310 -8.89 10.90 -15.37
N LEU A 311 -9.75 9.97 -15.80
CA LEU A 311 -10.44 10.08 -17.10
C LEU A 311 -11.62 11.02 -17.08
N PHE A 312 -12.15 11.30 -15.89
CA PHE A 312 -13.23 12.27 -15.74
C PHE A 312 -12.64 13.68 -15.75
N PRO A 313 -13.22 14.60 -16.52
CA PRO A 313 -12.84 16.00 -16.47
C PRO A 313 -13.04 16.58 -15.07
N ASP A 314 -12.13 17.44 -14.66
CA ASP A 314 -12.30 18.15 -13.40
C ASP A 314 -13.52 19.07 -13.51
N THR A 315 -14.34 19.04 -12.48
CA THR A 315 -15.44 20.00 -12.33
C THR A 315 -14.80 21.37 -12.10
N ARG A 316 -14.74 22.21 -13.13
CA ARG A 316 -14.18 23.56 -13.01
C ARG A 316 -15.11 24.39 -12.16
N ILE A 317 -14.74 24.54 -10.91
CA ILE A 317 -15.39 25.48 -10.01
C ILE A 317 -14.72 26.83 -10.22
N ASP A 318 -15.49 27.83 -10.63
CA ASP A 318 -15.01 29.18 -10.67
C ASP A 318 -14.57 29.62 -9.27
N LYS A 319 -13.44 30.36 -9.18
CA LYS A 319 -12.88 30.85 -7.90
C LYS A 319 -13.88 31.63 -7.05
N PHE A 320 -15.00 32.09 -7.64
CA PHE A 320 -16.01 32.88 -6.99
C PHE A 320 -17.35 32.15 -6.75
N GLY A 321 -17.44 30.85 -7.06
CA GLY A 321 -18.67 30.07 -6.88
C GLY A 321 -19.85 30.61 -7.70
N LEU A 322 -19.60 31.34 -8.80
CA LEU A 322 -20.61 31.90 -9.64
C LEU A 322 -20.98 30.94 -10.76
N ALA A 323 -22.26 30.84 -11.02
CA ALA A 323 -22.88 29.95 -12.00
C ALA A 323 -22.16 29.95 -13.35
N GLY A 324 -21.65 28.84 -13.74
CA GLY A 324 -20.96 28.61 -15.02
C GLY A 324 -20.12 27.36 -15.08
N SER A 325 -19.91 26.67 -13.97
CA SER A 325 -19.24 25.38 -13.98
C SER A 325 -20.19 24.33 -14.54
N GLU A 326 -20.05 24.00 -15.80
CA GLU A 326 -20.65 22.79 -16.35
C GLU A 326 -20.00 21.59 -15.66
N ILE A 327 -20.79 20.87 -14.88
CA ILE A 327 -20.41 19.53 -14.43
C ILE A 327 -20.28 18.70 -15.70
N VAL A 328 -19.05 18.35 -16.05
CA VAL A 328 -18.80 17.53 -17.25
C VAL A 328 -19.22 16.11 -16.94
N LYS A 329 -20.39 15.75 -17.46
CA LYS A 329 -21.00 14.43 -17.30
C LYS A 329 -20.53 13.51 -18.41
N MET A 330 -20.23 12.26 -18.06
CA MET A 330 -19.87 11.23 -19.02
C MET A 330 -20.89 10.10 -18.99
N THR A 331 -21.28 9.64 -20.16
CA THR A 331 -22.09 8.42 -20.29
C THR A 331 -21.20 7.17 -20.12
N SER A 332 -21.78 6.03 -19.78
CA SER A 332 -21.05 4.75 -19.73
C SER A 332 -20.29 4.44 -21.03
N ARG A 333 -20.80 4.88 -22.17
CA ARG A 333 -20.13 4.70 -23.48
C ARG A 333 -18.88 5.56 -23.60
N GLU A 334 -18.94 6.81 -23.17
CA GLU A 334 -17.80 7.74 -23.19
C GLU A 334 -16.70 7.28 -22.22
N ILE A 335 -17.09 6.86 -21.00
CA ILE A 335 -16.17 6.29 -20.00
C ILE A 335 -15.48 5.05 -20.58
N ARG A 336 -16.21 4.14 -21.20
CA ARG A 336 -15.64 2.96 -21.86
C ARG A 336 -14.66 3.32 -22.98
N SER A 337 -14.99 4.34 -23.77
CA SER A 337 -14.11 4.81 -24.83
C SER A 337 -12.84 5.47 -24.28
N ALA A 338 -12.96 6.27 -23.23
CA ALA A 338 -11.82 6.90 -22.55
C ALA A 338 -10.93 5.84 -21.87
N ALA A 339 -11.53 4.88 -21.15
CA ALA A 339 -10.81 3.78 -20.50
C ALA A 339 -10.04 2.94 -21.52
N LYS A 340 -10.65 2.64 -22.67
CA LYS A 340 -9.97 1.92 -23.76
C LYS A 340 -8.74 2.70 -24.29
N ARG A 341 -8.87 4.00 -24.48
CA ARG A 341 -7.73 4.85 -24.93
C ARG A 341 -6.63 4.93 -23.89
N ALA A 342 -6.99 4.91 -22.61
CA ALA A 342 -6.05 4.92 -21.49
C ALA A 342 -5.45 3.53 -21.16
N GLY A 343 -5.86 2.47 -21.90
CA GLY A 343 -5.35 1.12 -21.67
C GLY A 343 -5.92 0.43 -20.42
N LEU A 344 -6.98 0.98 -19.83
CA LEU A 344 -7.63 0.33 -18.69
C LEU A 344 -8.39 -0.94 -19.11
N PRO A 345 -8.42 -1.99 -18.27
CA PRO A 345 -9.05 -3.26 -18.61
C PRO A 345 -10.56 -3.10 -18.75
N PHE A 346 -11.06 -3.31 -19.98
CA PHE A 346 -12.45 -3.07 -20.35
C PHE A 346 -13.45 -3.95 -19.59
N THR A 347 -13.09 -5.20 -19.33
CA THR A 347 -13.96 -6.18 -18.66
C THR A 347 -14.19 -5.86 -17.17
N LYS A 348 -13.43 -4.93 -16.60
CA LYS A 348 -13.40 -4.61 -15.17
C LYS A 348 -13.87 -3.19 -14.86
N LEU A 349 -14.29 -2.47 -15.88
CA LEU A 349 -14.69 -1.07 -15.72
C LEU A 349 -15.91 -0.91 -14.80
N GLU A 350 -16.90 -1.80 -14.94
CA GLU A 350 -18.14 -1.71 -14.18
C GLU A 350 -17.94 -1.89 -12.67
N PRO A 351 -17.20 -2.90 -12.17
CA PRO A 351 -16.91 -3.02 -10.75
C PRO A 351 -16.15 -1.83 -10.18
N VAL A 352 -15.20 -1.26 -10.93
CA VAL A 352 -14.46 -0.06 -10.51
C VAL A 352 -15.38 1.15 -10.45
N LEU A 353 -16.22 1.33 -11.47
CA LEU A 353 -17.20 2.42 -11.50
C LEU A 353 -18.18 2.34 -10.32
N GLN A 354 -18.71 1.16 -10.03
CA GLN A 354 -19.58 0.94 -8.88
C GLN A 354 -18.85 1.17 -7.56
N GLY A 355 -17.58 0.74 -7.44
CA GLY A 355 -16.76 1.02 -6.26
C GLY A 355 -16.58 2.52 -6.03
N LEU A 356 -16.33 3.30 -7.07
CA LEU A 356 -16.20 4.75 -6.99
C LEU A 356 -17.51 5.47 -6.65
N LEU A 357 -18.64 4.94 -7.11
CA LEU A 357 -19.96 5.43 -6.71
C LEU A 357 -20.27 5.14 -5.25
N MET A 358 -19.98 3.92 -4.79
CA MET A 358 -20.20 3.53 -3.39
C MET A 358 -19.32 4.32 -2.41
N THR A 359 -18.13 4.68 -2.81
CA THR A 359 -17.19 5.46 -1.99
C THR A 359 -17.41 6.98 -2.11
N GLY A 360 -18.34 7.42 -2.98
CA GLY A 360 -18.65 8.84 -3.16
C GLY A 360 -17.65 9.61 -4.02
N PHE A 361 -16.70 8.93 -4.67
CA PHE A 361 -15.78 9.59 -5.61
C PHE A 361 -16.43 9.98 -6.93
N LEU A 362 -17.44 9.22 -7.35
CA LEU A 362 -18.29 9.54 -8.48
C LEU A 362 -19.75 9.67 -8.03
N GLU A 363 -20.47 10.46 -8.77
CA GLU A 363 -21.93 10.59 -8.65
C GLU A 363 -22.59 10.13 -9.95
N GLU A 364 -23.82 9.61 -9.81
CA GLU A 364 -24.67 9.20 -10.92
C GLU A 364 -25.90 10.10 -10.98
N LYS A 365 -26.25 10.57 -12.16
CA LYS A 365 -27.50 11.29 -12.42
C LYS A 365 -28.20 10.70 -13.63
N GLU A 366 -29.50 10.47 -13.52
CA GLU A 366 -30.32 10.04 -14.63
C GLU A 366 -31.03 11.26 -15.25
N GLU A 367 -30.82 11.48 -16.55
CA GLU A 367 -31.43 12.54 -17.31
C GLU A 367 -31.95 11.95 -18.63
N ASP A 368 -33.21 12.19 -18.98
CA ASP A 368 -33.84 11.69 -20.19
C ASP A 368 -33.71 10.17 -20.40
N GLY A 369 -33.77 9.38 -19.31
CA GLY A 369 -33.62 7.93 -19.32
C GLY A 369 -32.19 7.46 -19.59
N ARG A 370 -31.20 8.33 -19.48
CA ARG A 370 -29.78 8.00 -19.61
C ARG A 370 -29.05 8.29 -18.31
N LYS A 371 -28.13 7.38 -17.94
CA LYS A 371 -27.25 7.54 -16.79
C LYS A 371 -25.98 8.29 -17.19
N TYR A 372 -25.70 9.33 -16.43
CA TYR A 372 -24.49 10.13 -16.52
C TYR A 372 -23.69 10.00 -15.23
N TYR A 373 -22.39 9.97 -15.36
CA TYR A 373 -21.45 9.89 -14.26
C TYR A 373 -20.53 11.11 -14.29
N PHE A 374 -20.18 11.61 -13.13
CA PHE A 374 -19.28 12.76 -12.99
C PHE A 374 -18.51 12.65 -11.67
N LYS A 375 -17.36 13.31 -11.60
CA LYS A 375 -16.65 13.45 -10.33
C LYS A 375 -17.54 14.16 -9.33
N SER A 376 -17.57 13.66 -8.10
CA SER A 376 -18.24 14.37 -7.04
C SER A 376 -17.67 15.78 -6.94
N PRO A 377 -18.49 16.84 -6.92
CA PRO A 377 -18.02 18.21 -6.77
C PRO A 377 -17.31 18.45 -5.43
N LEU A 378 -17.41 17.48 -4.51
CA LEU A 378 -16.73 17.48 -3.22
C LEU A 378 -15.29 16.96 -3.31
N LEU A 379 -14.91 16.37 -4.46
CA LEU A 379 -13.58 15.86 -4.67
C LEU A 379 -12.68 16.96 -5.20
N ARG A 380 -11.61 17.18 -4.47
CA ARG A 380 -10.47 17.98 -4.94
C ARG A 380 -9.22 17.13 -4.83
N THR A 381 -8.33 17.28 -5.80
CA THR A 381 -7.01 16.65 -5.75
C THR A 381 -6.23 17.32 -4.63
N PRO A 382 -5.89 16.61 -3.54
CA PRO A 382 -5.02 17.22 -2.55
C PRO A 382 -3.64 17.34 -3.17
N GLU A 383 -3.12 18.53 -3.23
CA GLU A 383 -1.68 18.77 -3.35
C GLU A 383 -1.03 18.50 -1.99
N SER A 384 -1.17 17.30 -1.47
CA SER A 384 -0.46 16.94 -0.25
C SER A 384 0.97 16.56 -0.62
N LYS A 385 1.80 17.58 -0.75
CA LYS A 385 3.25 17.41 -0.86
C LYS A 385 3.84 17.37 0.54
N VAL A 386 4.63 16.35 0.83
CA VAL A 386 5.49 16.37 2.01
C VAL A 386 6.55 17.44 1.81
N LYS A 387 6.52 18.49 2.61
CA LYS A 387 7.52 19.54 2.59
C LYS A 387 8.77 19.09 3.32
N TRP A 388 9.70 18.49 2.60
CA TRP A 388 10.86 17.84 3.19
C TRP A 388 11.75 18.76 3.99
N ASN A 389 11.95 20.01 3.57
CA ASN A 389 12.74 20.97 4.32
C ASN A 389 12.12 21.29 5.69
N ASP A 390 10.79 21.45 5.74
CA ASP A 390 10.07 21.68 6.99
C ASP A 390 10.15 20.43 7.87
N LEU A 391 9.87 19.24 7.31
CA LEU A 391 9.96 17.97 8.02
C LEU A 391 11.35 17.74 8.63
N ILE A 392 12.42 18.00 7.89
CA ILE A 392 13.79 17.85 8.38
C ILE A 392 14.10 18.88 9.47
N SER A 393 13.64 20.12 9.31
CA SER A 393 13.80 21.15 10.33
C SER A 393 13.12 20.77 11.65
N GLU A 394 11.88 20.27 11.58
CA GLU A 394 11.13 19.79 12.74
C GLU A 394 11.78 18.55 13.35
N THR A 395 12.28 17.62 12.52
CA THR A 395 13.02 16.45 12.98
C THR A 395 14.27 16.83 13.76
N LYS A 396 15.03 17.84 13.32
CA LYS A 396 16.19 18.37 14.06
C LYS A 396 15.79 18.83 15.46
N GLY A 397 14.67 19.57 15.57
CA GLY A 397 14.12 20.00 16.86
C GLY A 397 13.74 18.83 17.76
N PHE A 398 13.00 17.88 17.19
CA PHE A 398 12.54 16.67 17.88
C PHE A 398 13.70 15.81 18.42
N VAL A 399 14.74 15.62 17.62
CA VAL A 399 15.92 14.83 18.04
C VAL A 399 16.68 15.54 19.18
N ARG A 400 16.80 16.86 19.13
CA ARG A 400 17.41 17.61 20.22
C ARG A 400 16.64 17.49 21.54
N GLU A 401 15.32 17.43 21.47
CA GLU A 401 14.46 17.31 22.65
C GLU A 401 14.46 15.91 23.24
N HIS A 402 14.36 14.88 22.41
CA HIS A 402 14.11 13.50 22.85
C HIS A 402 15.35 12.60 22.87
N TRP A 403 16.39 12.96 22.11
CA TRP A 403 17.65 12.21 21.95
C TRP A 403 18.88 13.12 22.07
N PRO A 404 18.98 13.94 23.12
CA PRO A 404 20.00 14.97 23.23
C PRO A 404 21.44 14.42 23.19
N GLU A 405 21.63 13.15 23.62
CA GLU A 405 22.94 12.50 23.68
C GLU A 405 23.60 12.34 22.31
N VAL A 406 22.78 12.19 21.25
CA VAL A 406 23.25 11.94 19.89
C VAL A 406 22.74 12.97 18.87
N ALA A 407 22.06 14.01 19.34
CA ALA A 407 21.35 14.95 18.49
C ALA A 407 22.23 15.60 17.43
N GLU A 408 23.37 16.18 17.85
CA GLU A 408 24.21 16.91 16.92
C GLU A 408 24.90 15.97 15.91
N GLU A 409 25.35 14.78 16.34
CA GLU A 409 25.87 13.76 15.44
C GLU A 409 24.81 13.29 14.43
N TYR A 410 23.57 13.06 14.90
CA TYR A 410 22.47 12.67 14.02
C TYR A 410 22.17 13.76 13.00
N ILE A 411 22.11 15.03 13.42
CA ILE A 411 21.80 16.16 12.56
C ILE A 411 22.88 16.35 11.50
N GLU A 412 24.14 16.39 11.92
CA GLU A 412 25.29 16.56 11.02
C GLU A 412 25.36 15.44 9.99
N ARG A 413 25.15 14.20 10.42
CA ARG A 413 25.32 13.02 9.56
C ARG A 413 24.15 12.75 8.65
N TYR A 414 22.90 13.03 9.08
CA TYR A 414 21.70 12.53 8.41
C TYR A 414 20.68 13.60 8.03
N CYS A 415 20.79 14.82 8.49
CA CYS A 415 19.85 15.90 8.20
C CYS A 415 20.43 16.99 7.28
N GLU A 416 21.67 16.82 6.84
CA GLU A 416 22.33 17.74 5.92
C GLU A 416 22.59 17.01 4.58
N ASP A 417 22.30 17.69 3.46
CA ASP A 417 22.44 17.14 2.09
C ASP A 417 21.85 15.72 1.92
N VAL A 418 20.60 15.55 2.34
CA VAL A 418 19.92 14.25 2.35
C VAL A 418 19.67 13.78 0.93
N LYS A 419 20.21 12.61 0.59
CA LYS A 419 20.08 11.97 -0.73
C LYS A 419 19.63 10.53 -0.60
N ALA A 420 18.95 10.04 -1.64
CA ALA A 420 18.60 8.63 -1.77
C ALA A 420 18.68 8.19 -3.23
N ILE A 421 18.84 6.89 -3.44
CA ILE A 421 18.59 6.27 -4.75
C ILE A 421 17.10 5.98 -4.84
N ASP A 422 16.42 6.52 -5.85
CA ASP A 422 15.01 6.21 -6.08
C ASP A 422 14.84 4.71 -6.34
N PRO A 423 13.98 4.01 -5.57
CA PRO A 423 13.86 2.57 -5.66
C PRO A 423 13.38 2.06 -7.01
N PHE A 424 12.72 2.89 -7.80
CA PHE A 424 12.11 2.49 -9.08
C PHE A 424 12.96 2.90 -10.29
N THR A 425 13.58 4.08 -10.25
CA THR A 425 14.39 4.58 -11.36
C THR A 425 15.88 4.25 -11.22
N GLY A 426 16.37 4.01 -10.00
CA GLY A 426 17.80 3.83 -9.73
C GLY A 426 18.61 5.13 -9.77
N GLU A 427 17.96 6.28 -9.91
CA GLU A 427 18.62 7.59 -9.98
C GLU A 427 18.82 8.16 -8.57
N GLU A 428 19.90 8.92 -8.38
CA GLU A 428 20.13 9.67 -7.14
C GLU A 428 19.16 10.87 -7.08
N VAL A 429 18.38 10.95 -6.02
CA VAL A 429 17.47 12.05 -5.74
C VAL A 429 17.95 12.83 -4.52
N LYS A 430 18.03 14.15 -4.65
CA LYS A 430 18.28 15.04 -3.54
C LYS A 430 16.96 15.35 -2.82
N ILE A 431 16.80 14.90 -1.58
CA ILE A 431 15.54 14.97 -0.83
C ILE A 431 15.34 16.35 -0.22
N ALA A 432 16.41 16.95 0.28
CA ALA A 432 16.39 18.28 0.87
C ALA A 432 17.63 19.04 0.43
N ALA A 433 17.44 20.07 -0.35
CA ALA A 433 18.36 21.18 -0.55
C ALA A 433 17.72 22.21 -1.45
N ASP A 434 17.74 23.43 -1.02
CA ASP A 434 17.24 24.60 -1.73
C ASP A 434 15.74 24.58 -2.13
N ALA A 435 15.17 25.74 -2.19
CA ALA A 435 13.75 26.05 -2.38
C ALA A 435 13.05 25.45 -3.62
N SER A 436 13.65 24.51 -4.31
CA SER A 436 13.01 23.77 -5.40
C SER A 436 12.53 22.42 -4.87
N ASP A 437 11.27 22.11 -5.08
CA ASP A 437 10.53 20.88 -4.73
C ASP A 437 11.12 19.55 -5.27
N ALA A 438 12.43 19.48 -5.51
CA ALA A 438 13.07 18.38 -6.24
C ALA A 438 12.99 17.01 -5.53
N GLY A 439 12.67 16.96 -4.25
CA GLY A 439 12.51 15.70 -3.50
C GLY A 439 11.08 15.45 -3.03
N SER A 440 10.11 16.29 -3.43
CA SER A 440 8.73 16.09 -3.00
C SER A 440 8.15 14.81 -3.62
N ILE A 441 7.63 13.93 -2.78
CA ILE A 441 6.81 12.82 -3.23
C ILE A 441 5.46 13.42 -3.60
N GLU A 442 5.16 13.44 -4.88
CA GLU A 442 3.83 13.79 -5.35
C GLU A 442 2.90 12.62 -5.00
N ILE A 443 1.97 12.87 -4.08
CA ILE A 443 0.93 11.90 -3.77
C ILE A 443 -0.07 11.96 -4.91
N VAL A 444 0.08 11.07 -5.87
CA VAL A 444 -0.86 10.92 -7.01
C VAL A 444 -2.08 10.10 -6.57
N ALA A 445 -2.15 9.71 -5.31
CA ALA A 445 -3.25 8.94 -4.80
C ALA A 445 -4.46 9.81 -4.54
N GLY A 446 -5.58 9.32 -4.94
CA GLY A 446 -6.94 9.69 -4.56
C GLY A 446 -7.24 11.17 -4.31
N GLU A 447 -8.24 11.65 -4.97
CA GLU A 447 -8.84 12.93 -4.65
C GLU A 447 -9.58 12.79 -3.31
N PHE A 448 -9.33 13.69 -2.36
CA PHE A 448 -10.04 13.71 -1.09
C PHE A 448 -11.26 14.61 -1.20
N PRO A 449 -12.38 14.27 -0.59
CA PRO A 449 -13.48 15.21 -0.47
C PRO A 449 -13.05 16.40 0.38
N GLU A 450 -12.89 17.56 -0.23
CA GLU A 450 -12.85 18.85 0.45
C GLU A 450 -14.27 19.39 0.54
N PHE A 451 -14.84 19.39 1.75
CA PHE A 451 -16.21 19.79 1.94
C PHE A 451 -16.33 21.31 2.01
N PHE A 452 -17.27 21.88 1.25
CA PHE A 452 -17.85 23.21 1.46
C PHE A 452 -16.92 24.43 1.34
N LYS A 453 -16.00 24.43 0.37
CA LYS A 453 -15.22 25.64 0.06
C LYS A 453 -15.82 26.52 -1.03
N CYS A 454 -16.95 26.12 -1.62
CA CYS A 454 -17.59 26.85 -2.70
C CYS A 454 -19.12 26.69 -2.70
N LYS A 455 -19.80 27.52 -3.52
CA LYS A 455 -21.26 27.57 -3.59
C LYS A 455 -21.90 26.31 -4.16
N GLU A 456 -21.15 25.52 -4.93
CA GLU A 456 -21.58 24.27 -5.53
C GLU A 456 -21.67 23.12 -4.50
N ASP A 457 -20.89 23.18 -3.43
CA ASP A 457 -21.00 22.28 -2.29
C ASP A 457 -22.40 22.37 -1.66
N TRP A 458 -23.08 23.46 -1.94
CA TRP A 458 -24.42 23.78 -1.48
C TRP A 458 -25.51 22.86 -2.04
N GLU A 459 -25.43 22.43 -3.29
CA GLU A 459 -26.43 21.54 -3.89
C GLU A 459 -26.39 20.17 -3.20
N TRP A 460 -25.19 19.75 -2.75
CA TRP A 460 -25.06 18.57 -1.94
C TRP A 460 -25.67 18.75 -0.54
N VAL A 461 -25.46 19.91 0.10
CA VAL A 461 -26.09 20.24 1.40
C VAL A 461 -27.61 20.25 1.32
N GLU A 462 -28.17 20.70 0.22
CA GLU A 462 -29.62 20.67 0.00
C GLU A 462 -30.19 19.27 -0.19
N LYS A 463 -29.37 18.33 -0.65
CA LYS A 463 -29.75 16.96 -0.97
C LYS A 463 -29.62 16.01 0.24
N ASN A 464 -28.79 16.35 1.21
CA ASN A 464 -28.51 15.53 2.37
C ASN A 464 -29.12 16.11 3.64
N GLU A 465 -29.34 15.24 4.65
CA GLU A 465 -29.86 15.69 5.94
C GLU A 465 -28.83 16.55 6.69
N TRP A 466 -29.32 17.59 7.34
CA TRP A 466 -28.45 18.60 7.95
C TRP A 466 -27.57 18.07 9.07
N ASP A 467 -28.00 17.00 9.73
CA ASP A 467 -27.21 16.36 10.77
C ASP A 467 -25.98 15.63 10.23
N GLU A 468 -26.06 15.05 9.01
CA GLU A 468 -24.91 14.47 8.32
C GLU A 468 -23.90 15.54 7.92
N VAL A 469 -24.39 16.67 7.40
CA VAL A 469 -23.55 17.81 7.03
C VAL A 469 -22.80 18.34 8.25
N THR A 470 -23.48 18.51 9.36
CA THR A 470 -22.87 18.97 10.62
C THR A 470 -21.87 17.97 11.17
N PHE A 471 -22.17 16.69 11.08
CA PHE A 471 -21.25 15.62 11.46
C PHE A 471 -19.97 15.65 10.64
N LEU A 472 -20.08 15.74 9.31
CA LEU A 472 -18.93 15.79 8.41
C LEU A 472 -18.07 17.05 8.62
N LEU A 473 -18.68 18.19 8.82
CA LEU A 473 -17.96 19.45 9.14
C LEU A 473 -17.19 19.34 10.46
N ASN A 474 -17.80 18.73 11.49
CA ASN A 474 -17.16 18.53 12.78
C ASN A 474 -16.02 17.48 12.73
N VAL A 475 -16.17 16.44 11.90
CA VAL A 475 -15.14 15.39 11.74
C VAL A 475 -13.92 15.92 11.02
N LYS A 476 -14.10 16.84 10.08
CA LYS A 476 -12.99 17.38 9.29
C LYS A 476 -12.14 18.38 10.09
N GLY A 477 -12.72 19.10 11.05
CA GLY A 477 -12.01 20.03 11.92
C GLY A 477 -11.42 21.29 11.25
N ASP A 478 -11.52 21.39 9.92
CA ASP A 478 -10.89 22.44 9.10
C ASP A 478 -11.79 23.68 8.90
N TYR A 479 -13.04 23.62 9.36
CA TYR A 479 -13.99 24.73 9.21
C TYR A 479 -14.08 25.53 10.51
N GLY A 480 -13.71 26.79 10.41
CA GLY A 480 -13.94 27.77 11.48
C GLY A 480 -15.43 28.00 11.72
N LYS A 481 -15.79 28.48 12.92
CA LYS A 481 -17.19 28.81 13.23
C LYS A 481 -17.83 29.79 12.23
N GLU A 482 -17.06 30.74 11.73
CA GLU A 482 -17.49 31.74 10.75
C GLU A 482 -17.81 31.10 9.39
N GLU A 483 -17.03 30.13 8.96
CA GLU A 483 -17.28 29.41 7.71
C GLU A 483 -18.54 28.54 7.80
N ILE A 484 -18.75 27.84 8.92
CA ILE A 484 -19.97 27.08 9.17
C ILE A 484 -21.21 27.98 9.21
N GLU A 485 -21.13 29.14 9.85
CA GLU A 485 -22.24 30.11 9.88
C GLU A 485 -22.49 30.73 8.48
N THR A 486 -21.42 30.93 7.68
CA THR A 486 -21.56 31.38 6.30
C THR A 486 -22.30 30.35 5.44
N ILE A 487 -21.92 29.06 5.56
CA ILE A 487 -22.59 27.95 4.88
C ILE A 487 -24.06 27.87 5.29
N LYS A 488 -24.37 28.02 6.58
CA LYS A 488 -25.75 28.06 7.09
C LYS A 488 -26.54 29.25 6.55
N SER A 489 -25.91 30.42 6.43
CA SER A 489 -26.55 31.62 5.92
C SER A 489 -26.96 31.51 4.44
N TRP A 490 -26.21 30.79 3.63
CA TRP A 490 -26.57 30.53 2.24
C TRP A 490 -27.87 29.72 2.11
N LYS A 491 -28.12 28.78 3.01
CA LYS A 491 -29.37 28.00 3.03
C LYS A 491 -30.58 28.86 3.34
N LEU A 492 -30.43 29.78 4.28
CA LEU A 492 -31.50 30.69 4.67
C LEU A 492 -31.82 31.72 3.57
N GLY A 493 -30.78 32.17 2.82
CA GLY A 493 -30.97 33.15 1.72
C GLY A 493 -31.71 32.60 0.50
N LYS A 494 -31.68 31.30 0.23
CA LYS A 494 -32.41 30.67 -0.88
C LYS A 494 -33.89 30.42 -0.57
N LYS A 495 -34.30 30.34 0.70
CA LYS A 495 -35.70 30.20 1.10
C LYS A 495 -36.51 31.50 1.00
N SER A 496 -35.84 32.63 0.76
CA SER A 496 -36.44 33.95 0.67
C SER A 496 -36.54 34.47 -0.78
N ARG A 497 -36.34 33.64 -1.76
CA ARG A 497 -36.61 33.88 -3.19
C ARG A 497 -37.48 32.76 -3.73
#